data_d460e7453151b48adc2ad424ea519378
#
_entry.id   d460e7453151b48adc2ad424ea519378
#
_cell.length_a   1.000
_cell.length_b   1.000
_cell.length_c   1.000
_cell.angle_alpha   90.00
_cell.angle_beta   90.00
_cell.angle_gamma   90.00
#
_symmetry.space_group_name_H-M   'P 1'
#
loop_
_entity.id
_entity.type
_entity.pdbx_description
1 polymer ?
#
loop_
_entity_poly.entity_id
_entity_poly.type
_entity_poly.pdbx_seq_one_letter_code
_entity_poly.pdbx_strand_id
1 'polypeptide(L)'
;MKKQIIFYSQGLRYEVELGADKTVLIGATEKAQVYLSQQEMPIQLKVDGEEVFYQYGDEVGLLKNALSLGEVVFYLREEDTKIYDLLDLSEIQIGSHKGALISLDVEIELLLQKTQNQWILTRMRGEFYKNNHLEQNDQQLISFGDELSLGSVTIKLYPDEIWIQGPAQVGKQLTLREPSRYAFYEEYPDYHRSPRIIYRGSEDKILINPPGQEPVKPNDELLKLIIPPLMMIGVTILITLIQPRGIYILATVGMSITTMIFSIRGFFKNRKKYKADKKERIDLYHLYLKDKAMELTRLEREQKEGMNYHFPTVLELTDLVESYNHRIYEKTPLHFDF
;
A
#
# COMPACT_ATOMS: atom_id res chain seq x y z
N MET A 1 16.77 -6.57 -1.09
CA MET A 1 17.21 -6.04 -2.40
C MET A 1 16.17 -5.04 -2.87
N LYS A 2 16.56 -3.87 -3.36
CA LYS A 2 15.61 -2.90 -3.91
C LYS A 2 15.35 -3.28 -5.37
N LYS A 3 14.09 -3.30 -5.79
CA LYS A 3 13.71 -3.51 -7.19
C LYS A 3 13.27 -2.18 -7.77
N GLN A 4 13.73 -1.89 -8.99
CA GLN A 4 13.28 -0.71 -9.72
C GLN A 4 12.20 -1.12 -10.72
N ILE A 5 11.09 -0.40 -10.70
CA ILE A 5 10.00 -0.58 -11.64
C ILE A 5 9.82 0.71 -12.42
N ILE A 6 9.89 0.59 -13.73
CA ILE A 6 9.56 1.65 -14.67
C ILE A 6 8.15 1.37 -15.18
N PHE A 7 7.33 2.38 -15.25
CA PHE A 7 6.05 2.25 -15.92
C PHE A 7 5.68 3.52 -16.69
N TYR A 8 4.87 3.31 -17.70
CA TYR A 8 4.46 4.33 -18.64
C TYR A 8 2.93 4.48 -18.58
N SER A 9 2.48 5.72 -18.46
CA SER A 9 1.06 6.06 -18.50
C SER A 9 0.88 7.52 -18.92
N GLN A 10 -0.14 7.81 -19.70
CA GLN A 10 -0.52 9.18 -20.07
C GLN A 10 0.62 10.02 -20.70
N GLY A 11 1.51 9.37 -21.44
CA GLY A 11 2.66 10.03 -22.06
C GLY A 11 3.77 10.42 -21.10
N LEU A 12 3.74 9.91 -19.88
CA LEU A 12 4.78 10.10 -18.86
C LEU A 12 5.41 8.76 -18.48
N ARG A 13 6.70 8.81 -18.19
CA ARG A 13 7.44 7.72 -17.58
C ARG A 13 7.55 7.96 -16.09
N TYR A 14 7.30 6.91 -15.35
CA TYR A 14 7.41 6.87 -13.90
C TYR A 14 8.46 5.83 -13.51
N GLU A 15 9.15 6.10 -12.41
CA GLU A 15 10.10 5.16 -11.83
C GLU A 15 9.89 5.06 -10.33
N VAL A 16 9.77 3.83 -9.82
CA VAL A 16 9.52 3.55 -8.41
C VAL A 16 10.49 2.50 -7.91
N GLU A 17 11.16 2.81 -6.81
CA GLU A 17 11.97 1.83 -6.08
C GLU A 17 11.10 1.12 -5.04
N LEU A 18 10.99 -0.19 -5.18
CA LEU A 18 10.34 -1.05 -4.21
C LEU A 18 11.38 -1.67 -3.27
N GLY A 19 11.32 -1.31 -2.00
CA GLY A 19 12.05 -2.00 -0.92
C GLY A 19 11.35 -3.29 -0.52
N ALA A 20 12.06 -4.17 0.18
CA ALA A 20 11.47 -5.35 0.79
C ALA A 20 10.28 -4.94 1.68
N ASP A 21 9.17 -5.67 1.60
CA ASP A 21 7.91 -5.46 2.34
C ASP A 21 7.18 -4.13 2.08
N LYS A 22 7.63 -3.33 1.10
CA LYS A 22 6.88 -2.13 0.68
C LYS A 22 5.87 -2.48 -0.39
N THR A 23 4.68 -1.89 -0.22
CA THR A 23 3.60 -1.98 -1.19
C THR A 23 3.38 -0.61 -1.81
N VAL A 24 3.28 -0.54 -3.13
CA VAL A 24 2.95 0.69 -3.87
C VAL A 24 1.59 0.53 -4.53
N LEU A 25 0.73 1.50 -4.30
CA LEU A 25 -0.60 1.58 -4.91
C LEU A 25 -0.60 2.67 -5.99
N ILE A 26 -1.05 2.31 -7.19
CA ILE A 26 -1.08 3.18 -8.37
C ILE A 26 -2.53 3.24 -8.87
N GLY A 27 -3.05 4.44 -9.11
CA GLY A 27 -4.43 4.60 -9.63
C GLY A 27 -5.07 5.91 -9.25
N ALA A 28 -6.37 6.06 -9.59
CA ALA A 28 -7.17 7.27 -9.34
C ALA A 28 -7.76 7.32 -7.92
N THR A 29 -7.29 6.51 -7.00
CA THR A 29 -7.79 6.49 -5.62
C THR A 29 -7.04 7.46 -4.72
N GLU A 30 -7.71 8.02 -3.72
CA GLU A 30 -7.09 8.93 -2.76
C GLU A 30 -5.92 8.32 -1.98
N LYS A 31 -5.90 6.98 -1.86
CA LYS A 31 -4.84 6.23 -1.16
C LYS A 31 -3.65 5.88 -2.04
N ALA A 32 -3.70 6.18 -3.34
CA ALA A 32 -2.62 5.86 -4.26
C ALA A 32 -1.36 6.70 -3.99
N GLN A 33 -0.20 6.04 -3.94
CA GLN A 33 1.09 6.71 -3.89
C GLN A 33 1.43 7.38 -5.23
N VAL A 34 1.05 6.72 -6.33
CA VAL A 34 1.11 7.33 -7.66
C VAL A 34 -0.30 7.53 -8.18
N TYR A 35 -0.68 8.79 -8.31
CA TYR A 35 -2.03 9.15 -8.79
C TYR A 35 -2.06 9.19 -10.31
N LEU A 36 -2.92 8.35 -10.90
CA LEU A 36 -3.20 8.30 -12.34
C LEU A 36 -4.70 8.47 -12.54
N SER A 37 -5.11 9.63 -13.05
CA SER A 37 -6.53 10.01 -13.14
C SER A 37 -7.39 9.10 -14.00
N GLN A 38 -6.82 8.46 -15.02
CA GLN A 38 -7.50 7.55 -15.93
C GLN A 38 -7.49 6.08 -15.47
N GLN A 39 -6.68 5.76 -14.45
CA GLN A 39 -6.58 4.40 -13.91
C GLN A 39 -7.59 4.21 -12.77
N GLU A 40 -8.85 3.94 -13.12
CA GLU A 40 -9.95 3.79 -12.14
C GLU A 40 -9.72 2.61 -11.18
N MET A 41 -9.29 1.48 -11.71
CA MET A 41 -9.00 0.30 -10.90
C MET A 41 -7.57 0.37 -10.36
N PRO A 42 -7.36 0.37 -9.04
CA PRO A 42 -6.03 0.51 -8.47
C PRO A 42 -5.15 -0.72 -8.75
N ILE A 43 -3.89 -0.47 -9.03
CA ILE A 43 -2.85 -1.47 -9.21
C ILE A 43 -1.98 -1.46 -7.97
N GLN A 44 -1.84 -2.60 -7.32
CA GLN A 44 -0.99 -2.77 -6.16
C GLN A 44 0.24 -3.59 -6.54
N LEU A 45 1.43 -3.08 -6.22
CA LEU A 45 2.71 -3.77 -6.43
C LEU A 45 3.34 -4.07 -5.07
N LYS A 46 3.82 -5.30 -4.89
CA LYS A 46 4.48 -5.75 -3.65
C LYS A 46 5.71 -6.59 -3.99
N VAL A 47 6.81 -6.36 -3.25
CA VAL A 47 7.99 -7.23 -3.31
C VAL A 47 7.88 -8.30 -2.23
N ASP A 48 8.09 -9.56 -2.62
CA ASP A 48 8.24 -10.68 -1.71
C ASP A 48 9.50 -11.47 -2.12
N GLY A 49 10.52 -11.39 -1.29
CA GLY A 49 11.84 -11.92 -1.61
C GLY A 49 12.49 -11.22 -2.82
N GLU A 50 12.74 -11.99 -3.88
CA GLU A 50 13.28 -11.49 -5.15
C GLU A 50 12.21 -11.25 -6.22
N GLU A 51 10.95 -11.53 -5.93
CA GLU A 51 9.86 -11.45 -6.89
C GLU A 51 8.99 -10.23 -6.63
N VAL A 52 8.40 -9.70 -7.71
CA VAL A 52 7.45 -8.59 -7.65
C VAL A 52 6.08 -9.09 -8.02
N PHE A 53 5.16 -9.03 -7.09
CA PHE A 53 3.76 -9.39 -7.29
C PHE A 53 2.92 -8.17 -7.61
N TYR A 54 1.93 -8.35 -8.47
CA TYR A 54 0.91 -7.34 -8.73
C TYR A 54 -0.47 -7.86 -8.34
N GLN A 55 -1.34 -6.94 -7.97
CA GLN A 55 -2.76 -7.15 -7.81
C GLN A 55 -3.52 -6.08 -8.59
N TYR A 56 -4.42 -6.52 -9.47
CA TYR A 56 -5.30 -5.66 -10.28
C TYR A 56 -6.71 -6.20 -10.21
N GLY A 57 -7.56 -5.60 -9.37
CA GLY A 57 -8.86 -6.17 -9.02
C GLY A 57 -8.71 -7.53 -8.32
N ASP A 58 -9.35 -8.56 -8.91
CA ASP A 58 -9.26 -9.95 -8.44
C ASP A 58 -8.06 -10.72 -9.03
N GLU A 59 -7.37 -10.13 -10.00
CA GLU A 59 -6.20 -10.74 -10.62
C GLU A 59 -4.95 -10.48 -9.78
N VAL A 60 -4.27 -11.59 -9.41
CA VAL A 60 -2.98 -11.55 -8.72
C VAL A 60 -1.98 -12.33 -9.54
N GLY A 61 -0.82 -11.74 -9.80
CA GLY A 61 0.21 -12.39 -10.61
C GLY A 61 1.61 -11.90 -10.30
N LEU A 62 2.56 -12.43 -11.03
CA LEU A 62 3.98 -12.12 -10.92
C LEU A 62 4.41 -11.19 -12.06
N LEU A 63 5.03 -10.06 -11.73
CA LEU A 63 5.69 -9.17 -12.69
C LEU A 63 7.07 -9.74 -13.04
N LYS A 64 7.20 -10.34 -14.22
CA LYS A 64 8.49 -10.91 -14.67
C LYS A 64 9.36 -9.86 -15.34
N ASN A 65 9.05 -9.51 -16.61
CA ASN A 65 9.84 -8.56 -17.40
C ASN A 65 9.01 -7.33 -17.78
N ALA A 66 7.87 -7.58 -18.41
CA ALA A 66 6.91 -6.54 -18.80
C ALA A 66 5.48 -7.02 -18.57
N LEU A 67 4.61 -6.10 -18.20
CA LEU A 67 3.21 -6.38 -17.95
C LEU A 67 2.38 -5.14 -18.30
N SER A 68 1.27 -5.33 -18.98
CA SER A 68 0.29 -4.28 -19.27
C SER A 68 -0.96 -4.49 -18.44
N LEU A 69 -1.35 -3.52 -17.64
CA LEU A 69 -2.54 -3.53 -16.79
C LEU A 69 -3.34 -2.23 -17.02
N GLY A 70 -4.49 -2.35 -17.65
CA GLY A 70 -5.25 -1.18 -18.08
C GLY A 70 -4.45 -0.32 -19.07
N GLU A 71 -4.27 0.96 -18.74
CA GLU A 71 -3.49 1.91 -19.56
C GLU A 71 -2.02 2.04 -19.12
N VAL A 72 -1.59 1.19 -18.18
CA VAL A 72 -0.25 1.26 -17.62
C VAL A 72 0.59 0.08 -18.07
N VAL A 73 1.78 0.35 -18.59
CA VAL A 73 2.75 -0.66 -18.99
C VAL A 73 3.92 -0.65 -18.02
N PHE A 74 4.16 -1.76 -17.36
CA PHE A 74 5.21 -1.94 -16.35
C PHE A 74 6.39 -2.71 -16.93
N TYR A 75 7.59 -2.31 -16.49
CA TYR A 75 8.83 -3.01 -16.76
C TYR A 75 9.62 -3.16 -15.46
N LEU A 76 10.14 -4.36 -15.22
CA LEU A 76 11.11 -4.61 -14.15
C LEU A 76 12.51 -4.32 -14.67
N ARG A 77 13.30 -3.52 -13.92
CA ARG A 77 14.66 -3.13 -14.31
C ARG A 77 15.68 -3.61 -13.28
N GLU A 78 16.82 -4.05 -13.77
CA GLU A 78 18.04 -4.28 -12.99
C GLU A 78 18.94 -3.03 -13.03
N GLU A 79 19.67 -2.76 -11.95
CA GLU A 79 20.43 -1.51 -11.77
C GLU A 79 21.76 -1.42 -12.53
N ASP A 80 22.12 -2.37 -13.39
CA ASP A 80 23.40 -2.37 -14.08
C ASP A 80 23.47 -1.33 -15.19
N THR A 81 24.23 -0.25 -14.95
CA THR A 81 24.59 0.72 -15.99
C THR A 81 25.92 0.31 -16.63
N LYS A 82 25.91 0.12 -17.95
CA LYS A 82 27.11 -0.19 -18.74
C LYS A 82 27.47 1.00 -19.60
N ILE A 83 28.76 1.31 -19.67
CA ILE A 83 29.30 2.47 -20.37
C ILE A 83 30.10 1.98 -21.56
N TYR A 84 29.87 2.57 -22.72
CA TYR A 84 30.54 2.21 -23.96
C TYR A 84 31.12 3.42 -24.66
N ASP A 85 32.27 3.24 -25.33
CA ASP A 85 32.93 4.26 -26.16
C ASP A 85 32.18 4.47 -27.50
N LEU A 86 32.01 5.76 -27.88
CA LEU A 86 31.39 6.20 -29.13
C LEU A 86 32.39 6.84 -30.10
N LEU A 87 33.71 6.76 -29.84
CA LEU A 87 34.72 7.61 -30.47
C LEU A 87 34.68 7.62 -32.00
N ASP A 88 34.42 6.48 -32.64
CA ASP A 88 34.48 6.32 -34.10
C ASP A 88 33.09 6.12 -34.76
N LEU A 89 32.01 6.26 -33.99
CA LEU A 89 30.67 6.02 -34.50
C LEU A 89 29.99 7.32 -34.91
N SER A 90 29.50 7.37 -36.13
CA SER A 90 28.67 8.44 -36.66
C SER A 90 27.18 8.07 -36.71
N GLU A 91 26.88 6.79 -36.55
CA GLU A 91 25.53 6.24 -36.63
C GLU A 91 25.32 5.09 -35.63
N ILE A 92 24.20 5.09 -34.97
CA ILE A 92 23.81 4.06 -34.01
C ILE A 92 22.35 3.65 -34.30
N GLN A 93 22.15 2.38 -34.64
CA GLN A 93 20.81 1.80 -34.79
C GLN A 93 20.43 1.11 -33.52
N ILE A 94 19.24 1.49 -32.99
CA ILE A 94 18.66 0.95 -31.80
C ILE A 94 17.31 0.30 -32.17
N GLY A 95 17.12 -0.97 -31.84
CA GLY A 95 15.86 -1.60 -32.20
C GLY A 95 15.79 -3.08 -31.91
N SER A 96 14.65 -3.70 -32.29
CA SER A 96 14.35 -5.11 -32.06
C SER A 96 14.98 -6.05 -33.11
N HIS A 97 15.51 -5.53 -34.20
CA HIS A 97 16.06 -6.37 -35.27
C HIS A 97 17.52 -6.80 -34.98
N LYS A 98 17.88 -8.00 -35.43
CA LYS A 98 19.20 -8.62 -35.19
C LYS A 98 20.42 -7.84 -35.74
N GLY A 99 20.21 -6.84 -36.59
CA GLY A 99 21.27 -5.98 -37.14
C GLY A 99 21.45 -4.67 -36.38
N ALA A 100 20.61 -4.36 -35.40
CA ALA A 100 20.74 -3.16 -34.59
C ALA A 100 22.02 -3.21 -33.76
N LEU A 101 22.71 -2.07 -33.67
CA LEU A 101 23.92 -1.95 -32.85
C LEU A 101 23.60 -2.08 -31.35
N ILE A 102 22.40 -1.60 -30.97
CA ILE A 102 21.81 -1.81 -29.64
C ILE A 102 20.50 -2.54 -29.88
N SER A 103 20.46 -3.84 -29.56
CA SER A 103 19.27 -4.66 -29.73
C SER A 103 18.47 -4.71 -28.44
N LEU A 104 17.18 -4.43 -28.56
CA LEU A 104 16.22 -4.36 -27.46
C LEU A 104 15.12 -5.41 -27.64
N ASP A 105 14.52 -5.81 -26.55
CA ASP A 105 13.37 -6.75 -26.52
C ASP A 105 12.00 -6.03 -26.63
N VAL A 106 11.99 -4.84 -27.24
CA VAL A 106 10.80 -4.02 -27.47
C VAL A 106 10.71 -3.62 -28.93
N GLU A 107 9.49 -3.55 -29.48
CA GLU A 107 9.26 -3.20 -30.89
C GLU A 107 9.50 -1.71 -31.17
N ILE A 108 10.73 -1.27 -31.08
CA ILE A 108 11.17 0.09 -31.33
C ILE A 108 12.27 0.07 -32.36
N GLU A 109 12.30 1.06 -33.25
CA GLU A 109 13.39 1.27 -34.19
C GLU A 109 13.75 2.75 -34.24
N LEU A 110 14.94 3.07 -33.78
CA LEU A 110 15.50 4.42 -33.73
C LEU A 110 16.84 4.46 -34.43
N LEU A 111 17.10 5.58 -35.06
CA LEU A 111 18.37 5.87 -35.71
C LEU A 111 18.97 7.14 -35.09
N LEU A 112 20.15 7.03 -34.49
CA LEU A 112 20.95 8.15 -34.03
C LEU A 112 22.04 8.45 -35.02
N GLN A 113 22.09 9.68 -35.52
CA GLN A 113 23.13 10.12 -36.47
C GLN A 113 23.85 11.35 -35.92
N LYS A 114 25.19 11.32 -35.99
CA LYS A 114 26.03 12.41 -35.53
C LYS A 114 26.24 13.41 -36.67
N THR A 115 25.82 14.65 -36.48
CA THR A 115 25.98 15.74 -37.44
C THR A 115 26.65 16.92 -36.76
N GLN A 116 27.82 17.34 -37.21
CA GLN A 116 28.54 18.49 -36.66
C GLN A 116 28.66 18.54 -35.13
N ASN A 117 28.96 17.42 -34.51
CA ASN A 117 29.09 17.28 -33.06
C ASN A 117 27.76 17.24 -32.26
N GLN A 118 26.65 17.09 -32.94
CA GLN A 118 25.31 16.91 -32.33
C GLN A 118 24.72 15.58 -32.78
N TRP A 119 23.95 14.95 -31.91
CA TRP A 119 23.22 13.73 -32.23
C TRP A 119 21.77 14.06 -32.58
N ILE A 120 21.34 13.59 -33.75
CA ILE A 120 19.97 13.66 -34.23
C ILE A 120 19.37 12.26 -34.11
N LEU A 121 18.29 12.12 -33.36
CA LEU A 121 17.52 10.90 -33.27
C LEU A 121 16.40 10.95 -34.27
N THR A 122 16.26 9.93 -35.07
CA THR A 122 15.12 9.73 -35.99
C THR A 122 14.37 8.48 -35.58
N ARG A 123 13.08 8.64 -35.32
CA ARG A 123 12.17 7.53 -35.02
C ARG A 123 11.70 6.88 -36.31
N MET A 124 11.97 5.59 -36.46
CA MET A 124 11.51 4.77 -37.58
C MET A 124 10.23 4.02 -37.20
N ARG A 125 10.17 3.51 -35.95
CA ARG A 125 9.03 2.76 -35.43
C ARG A 125 8.98 2.80 -33.91
N GLY A 126 7.78 2.73 -33.33
CA GLY A 126 7.55 2.62 -31.90
C GLY A 126 7.55 3.96 -31.17
N GLU A 127 7.36 3.91 -29.87
CA GLU A 127 7.29 5.06 -29.00
C GLU A 127 8.53 5.11 -28.11
N PHE A 128 9.05 6.31 -27.88
CA PHE A 128 10.15 6.53 -26.95
C PHE A 128 9.88 7.76 -26.08
N TYR A 129 10.51 7.77 -24.92
CA TYR A 129 10.41 8.87 -23.98
C TYR A 129 11.75 9.56 -23.85
N LYS A 130 11.72 10.89 -23.91
CA LYS A 130 12.87 11.75 -23.68
C LYS A 130 12.65 12.52 -22.40
N ASN A 131 13.54 12.38 -21.43
CA ASN A 131 13.45 13.07 -20.15
C ASN A 131 12.07 12.88 -19.47
N ASN A 132 11.60 11.63 -19.43
CA ASN A 132 10.32 11.16 -18.87
C ASN A 132 9.04 11.58 -19.64
N HIS A 133 9.14 12.25 -20.78
CA HIS A 133 8.01 12.63 -21.62
C HIS A 133 7.98 11.86 -22.93
N LEU A 134 6.77 11.43 -23.32
CA LEU A 134 6.56 10.80 -24.62
C LEU A 134 6.85 11.80 -25.74
N GLU A 135 7.76 11.42 -26.64
CA GLU A 135 8.09 12.22 -27.79
C GLU A 135 7.17 11.94 -28.97
N GLN A 136 6.61 13.01 -29.53
CA GLN A 136 5.70 12.91 -30.66
C GLN A 136 6.38 13.15 -32.01
N ASN A 137 7.49 13.89 -32.02
CA ASN A 137 8.22 14.22 -33.23
C ASN A 137 9.11 13.04 -33.69
N ASP A 138 9.15 12.82 -35.00
CA ASP A 138 9.97 11.75 -35.59
C ASP A 138 11.46 12.08 -35.61
N GLN A 139 11.81 13.36 -35.57
CA GLN A 139 13.22 13.81 -35.48
C GLN A 139 13.40 14.73 -34.28
N GLN A 140 14.44 14.41 -33.51
CA GLN A 140 14.77 15.13 -32.28
C GLN A 140 16.27 15.38 -32.19
N LEU A 141 16.66 16.57 -31.76
CA LEU A 141 18.03 16.84 -31.34
C LEU A 141 18.24 16.28 -29.93
N ILE A 142 19.28 15.50 -29.76
CA ILE A 142 19.69 14.93 -28.48
C ILE A 142 20.83 15.75 -27.91
N SER A 143 20.60 16.36 -26.77
CA SER A 143 21.62 17.04 -25.97
C SER A 143 22.40 16.03 -25.12
N PHE A 144 23.63 16.38 -24.76
CA PHE A 144 24.40 15.51 -23.87
C PHE A 144 23.74 15.43 -22.48
N GLY A 145 23.60 14.20 -21.99
CA GLY A 145 22.90 13.93 -20.73
C GLY A 145 21.40 13.67 -20.88
N ASP A 146 20.79 13.95 -22.04
CA ASP A 146 19.39 13.58 -22.28
C ASP A 146 19.17 12.08 -22.05
N GLU A 147 18.08 11.76 -21.36
CA GLU A 147 17.68 10.40 -21.05
C GLU A 147 16.64 9.91 -22.04
N LEU A 148 16.99 8.87 -22.79
CA LEU A 148 16.09 8.17 -23.71
C LEU A 148 15.61 6.88 -23.04
N SER A 149 14.31 6.74 -22.85
CA SER A 149 13.72 5.55 -22.23
C SER A 149 12.92 4.74 -23.22
N LEU A 150 13.24 3.44 -23.31
CA LEU A 150 12.79 2.48 -24.31
C LEU A 150 12.36 1.19 -23.61
N GLY A 151 11.14 1.17 -23.10
CA GLY A 151 10.68 0.05 -22.25
C GLY A 151 11.49 -0.04 -20.96
N SER A 152 12.17 -1.17 -20.73
CA SER A 152 13.03 -1.37 -19.54
C SER A 152 14.42 -0.74 -19.67
N VAL A 153 14.79 -0.28 -20.86
CA VAL A 153 16.15 0.23 -21.15
C VAL A 153 16.16 1.75 -21.16
N THR A 154 17.16 2.31 -20.50
CA THR A 154 17.44 3.74 -20.49
C THR A 154 18.83 3.99 -21.12
N ILE A 155 18.91 4.98 -21.99
CA ILE A 155 20.12 5.34 -22.72
C ILE A 155 20.42 6.81 -22.49
N LYS A 156 21.66 7.13 -22.08
CA LYS A 156 22.19 8.50 -22.05
C LYS A 156 23.35 8.65 -23.03
N LEU A 157 23.39 9.78 -23.71
CA LEU A 157 24.42 10.08 -24.69
C LEU A 157 25.31 11.19 -24.17
N TYR A 158 26.63 10.97 -24.28
CA TYR A 158 27.69 11.94 -24.04
C TYR A 158 28.54 12.11 -25.31
N PRO A 159 29.46 13.08 -25.39
CA PRO A 159 30.21 13.36 -26.63
C PRO A 159 30.93 12.14 -27.24
N ASP A 160 31.47 11.26 -26.42
CA ASP A 160 32.25 10.09 -26.81
C ASP A 160 31.91 8.82 -26.02
N GLU A 161 30.82 8.85 -25.23
CA GLU A 161 30.33 7.72 -24.46
C GLU A 161 28.80 7.55 -24.61
N ILE A 162 28.35 6.32 -24.51
CA ILE A 162 26.93 5.98 -24.35
C ILE A 162 26.76 5.12 -23.11
N TRP A 163 25.83 5.49 -22.27
CA TRP A 163 25.48 4.77 -21.06
C TRP A 163 24.16 4.04 -21.32
N ILE A 164 24.17 2.75 -21.06
CA ILE A 164 23.01 1.88 -21.27
C ILE A 164 22.69 1.21 -19.95
N GLN A 165 21.49 1.41 -19.47
CA GLN A 165 20.97 0.78 -18.27
C GLN A 165 19.78 -0.11 -18.63
N GLY A 166 19.83 -1.37 -18.21
CA GLY A 166 18.79 -2.37 -18.49
C GLY A 166 19.23 -3.45 -19.50
N PRO A 167 18.33 -4.39 -19.83
CA PRO A 167 18.61 -5.56 -20.62
C PRO A 167 18.74 -5.22 -22.12
N ALA A 168 19.91 -4.80 -22.56
CA ALA A 168 20.23 -4.53 -23.97
C ALA A 168 21.38 -5.42 -24.46
N GLN A 169 21.28 -5.93 -25.69
CA GLN A 169 22.38 -6.60 -26.34
C GLN A 169 23.14 -5.59 -27.22
N VAL A 170 24.43 -5.43 -26.97
CA VAL A 170 25.24 -4.43 -27.60
C VAL A 170 26.20 -5.07 -28.59
N GLY A 171 26.27 -4.53 -29.81
CA GLY A 171 27.15 -5.01 -30.89
C GLY A 171 28.62 -4.77 -30.57
N LYS A 172 29.49 -5.57 -31.19
CA LYS A 172 30.96 -5.54 -30.97
C LYS A 172 31.66 -4.21 -31.35
N GLN A 173 30.95 -3.32 -32.03
CA GLN A 173 31.48 -2.00 -32.41
C GLN A 173 31.51 -1.03 -31.23
N LEU A 174 30.72 -1.29 -30.17
CA LEU A 174 30.74 -0.54 -28.95
C LEU A 174 31.63 -1.25 -27.93
N THR A 175 32.71 -0.60 -27.54
CA THR A 175 33.66 -1.15 -26.58
C THR A 175 33.26 -0.74 -25.17
N LEU A 176 33.12 -1.74 -24.29
CA LEU A 176 32.82 -1.50 -22.87
C LEU A 176 33.95 -0.70 -22.22
N ARG A 177 33.58 0.30 -21.45
CA ARG A 177 34.53 1.18 -20.78
C ARG A 177 34.09 1.37 -19.32
N GLU A 178 35.07 1.28 -18.43
CA GLU A 178 34.97 1.63 -17.01
C GLU A 178 36.34 2.11 -16.53
N PRO A 179 36.44 3.19 -15.74
CA PRO A 179 35.39 4.14 -15.37
C PRO A 179 35.02 5.12 -16.51
N SER A 180 33.87 5.81 -16.36
CA SER A 180 33.44 6.88 -17.28
C SER A 180 34.40 8.07 -17.30
N ARG A 181 34.55 8.71 -18.47
CA ARG A 181 35.21 10.02 -18.60
C ARG A 181 34.33 11.15 -18.04
N TYR A 182 33.05 10.92 -17.95
CA TYR A 182 32.05 11.88 -17.52
C TYR A 182 31.52 11.57 -16.12
N ALA A 183 32.31 10.93 -15.26
CA ALA A 183 31.97 10.69 -13.85
C ALA A 183 31.50 11.97 -13.13
N PHE A 184 32.06 13.11 -13.53
CA PHE A 184 31.61 14.42 -13.04
C PHE A 184 30.12 14.70 -13.31
N TYR A 185 29.56 14.21 -14.43
CA TYR A 185 28.14 14.40 -14.74
C TYR A 185 27.23 13.50 -13.88
N GLU A 186 27.75 12.42 -13.33
CA GLU A 186 27.03 11.61 -12.34
C GLU A 186 26.96 12.32 -10.97
N GLU A 187 28.02 13.05 -10.60
CA GLU A 187 28.03 13.84 -9.37
C GLU A 187 27.01 15.00 -9.42
N TYR A 188 26.70 15.46 -10.62
CA TYR A 188 25.73 16.52 -10.85
C TYR A 188 24.67 16.08 -11.88
N PRO A 189 23.74 15.21 -11.46
CA PRO A 189 22.73 14.67 -12.38
C PRO A 189 21.87 15.79 -12.96
N ASP A 190 21.52 15.64 -14.23
CA ASP A 190 20.62 16.56 -14.90
C ASP A 190 19.28 16.65 -14.16
N TYR A 191 18.74 17.88 -14.14
CA TYR A 191 17.44 18.10 -13.56
C TYR A 191 16.34 17.53 -14.46
N HIS A 192 15.87 16.32 -14.11
CA HIS A 192 14.68 15.74 -14.69
C HIS A 192 13.55 15.77 -13.65
N ARG A 193 12.49 16.50 -13.97
CA ARG A 193 11.34 16.59 -13.10
C ARG A 193 10.63 15.24 -13.07
N SER A 194 10.86 14.45 -12.05
CA SER A 194 10.12 13.22 -11.81
C SER A 194 8.69 13.53 -11.39
N PRO A 195 7.72 12.70 -11.81
CA PRO A 195 6.37 12.76 -11.27
C PRO A 195 6.38 12.61 -9.76
N ARG A 196 5.59 13.43 -9.09
CA ARG A 196 5.53 13.43 -7.63
C ARG A 196 4.81 12.19 -7.10
N ILE A 197 5.42 11.48 -6.17
CA ILE A 197 4.78 10.43 -5.39
C ILE A 197 4.11 11.08 -4.17
N ILE A 198 2.81 10.84 -4.00
CA ILE A 198 2.04 11.36 -2.86
C ILE A 198 1.70 10.20 -1.94
N TYR A 199 2.36 10.15 -0.78
CA TYR A 199 1.96 9.27 0.31
C TYR A 199 0.88 9.96 1.13
N ARG A 200 -0.36 9.54 0.97
CA ARG A 200 -1.47 10.03 1.79
C ARG A 200 -1.63 9.13 3.00
N GLY A 201 -1.60 9.72 4.18
CA GLY A 201 -1.99 9.04 5.41
C GLY A 201 -3.46 8.65 5.35
N SER A 202 -3.87 7.65 6.11
CA SER A 202 -5.29 7.29 6.21
C SER A 202 -6.09 8.45 6.82
N GLU A 203 -7.14 8.88 6.12
CA GLU A 203 -8.15 9.83 6.61
C GLU A 203 -9.34 9.10 7.27
N ASP A 204 -9.23 7.77 7.43
CA ASP A 204 -10.29 6.94 7.95
C ASP A 204 -10.62 7.34 9.40
N LYS A 205 -11.89 7.56 9.67
CA LYS A 205 -12.41 7.83 11.02
C LYS A 205 -12.71 6.52 11.70
N ILE A 206 -12.05 6.25 12.83
CA ILE A 206 -12.39 5.11 13.66
C ILE A 206 -13.61 5.45 14.48
N LEU A 207 -14.72 4.75 14.21
CA LEU A 207 -15.92 4.84 14.98
C LEU A 207 -15.82 3.89 16.19
N ILE A 208 -15.95 4.45 17.40
CA ILE A 208 -16.02 3.69 18.63
C ILE A 208 -17.49 3.58 19.02
N ASN A 209 -18.04 2.39 18.84
CA ASN A 209 -19.41 2.12 19.22
C ASN A 209 -19.52 1.98 20.74
N PRO A 210 -20.62 2.50 21.34
CA PRO A 210 -20.88 2.30 22.78
C PRO A 210 -21.07 0.81 23.09
N PRO A 211 -20.84 0.39 24.35
CA PRO A 211 -21.04 -0.99 24.73
C PRO A 211 -22.53 -1.36 24.58
N GLY A 212 -22.80 -2.60 24.17
CA GLY A 212 -24.18 -3.13 24.01
C GLY A 212 -25.04 -2.89 25.20
N GLN A 213 -26.36 -3.22 25.12
CA GLN A 213 -27.30 -2.98 26.18
C GLN A 213 -26.87 -3.63 27.49
N GLU A 214 -27.13 -2.95 28.61
CA GLU A 214 -26.83 -3.49 29.92
C GLU A 214 -27.78 -4.67 30.26
N PRO A 215 -27.22 -5.78 30.79
CA PRO A 215 -28.08 -6.88 31.22
C PRO A 215 -29.18 -6.38 32.21
N VAL A 216 -30.38 -6.85 32.00
CA VAL A 216 -31.50 -6.46 32.87
C VAL A 216 -31.22 -6.92 34.30
N LYS A 217 -31.21 -5.96 35.21
CA LYS A 217 -31.02 -6.25 36.63
C LYS A 217 -32.20 -7.13 37.12
N PRO A 218 -31.91 -8.34 37.69
CA PRO A 218 -33.00 -9.14 38.25
C PRO A 218 -33.65 -8.37 39.40
N ASN A 219 -34.97 -8.52 39.51
CA ASN A 219 -35.73 -7.90 40.59
C ASN A 219 -35.14 -8.33 41.94
N ASP A 220 -34.55 -7.41 42.68
CA ASP A 220 -33.83 -7.69 43.94
C ASP A 220 -34.77 -7.89 45.14
N GLU A 221 -36.08 -7.90 44.91
CA GLU A 221 -37.06 -8.05 45.97
C GLU A 221 -37.30 -9.52 46.32
N LEU A 222 -36.34 -10.12 46.99
CA LEU A 222 -36.46 -11.48 47.51
C LEU A 222 -37.71 -11.63 48.41
N LEU A 223 -38.09 -10.58 49.12
CA LEU A 223 -39.33 -10.50 49.93
C LEU A 223 -40.57 -10.73 49.07
N LYS A 224 -40.68 -10.12 47.89
CA LYS A 224 -41.85 -10.34 47.01
C LYS A 224 -42.00 -11.79 46.53
N LEU A 225 -40.89 -12.53 46.44
CA LEU A 225 -40.88 -13.93 46.06
C LEU A 225 -41.22 -14.88 47.24
N ILE A 226 -40.91 -14.47 48.46
CA ILE A 226 -41.09 -15.30 49.68
C ILE A 226 -42.43 -15.04 50.34
N ILE A 227 -42.93 -13.79 50.33
CA ILE A 227 -44.19 -13.40 50.99
C ILE A 227 -45.40 -14.23 50.53
N PRO A 228 -45.68 -14.47 49.25
CA PRO A 228 -46.81 -15.23 48.79
C PRO A 228 -46.85 -16.68 49.31
N PRO A 229 -45.78 -17.47 49.21
CA PRO A 229 -45.76 -18.82 49.79
C PRO A 229 -45.86 -18.83 51.31
N LEU A 230 -45.28 -17.83 51.99
CA LEU A 230 -45.34 -17.72 53.46
C LEU A 230 -46.73 -17.38 53.94
N MET A 231 -47.43 -16.48 53.23
CA MET A 231 -48.81 -16.16 53.45
C MET A 231 -49.77 -17.37 53.30
N MET A 232 -49.47 -18.19 52.21
CA MET A 232 -50.22 -19.42 52.00
C MET A 232 -50.05 -20.42 53.14
N ILE A 233 -48.84 -20.57 53.69
CA ILE A 233 -48.56 -21.40 54.86
C ILE A 233 -49.34 -20.85 56.08
N GLY A 234 -49.27 -19.54 56.35
CA GLY A 234 -49.95 -18.88 57.47
C GLY A 234 -51.48 -19.06 57.43
N VAL A 235 -52.06 -18.79 56.27
CA VAL A 235 -53.51 -18.99 56.03
C VAL A 235 -53.88 -20.48 56.17
N THR A 236 -53.07 -21.39 55.66
CA THR A 236 -53.35 -22.84 55.81
C THR A 236 -53.33 -23.29 57.27
N ILE A 237 -52.39 -22.77 58.07
CA ILE A 237 -52.31 -23.07 59.51
C ILE A 237 -53.57 -22.48 60.26
N LEU A 238 -53.93 -21.24 59.94
CA LEU A 238 -55.04 -20.56 60.56
C LEU A 238 -56.36 -21.27 60.27
N ILE A 239 -56.62 -21.69 59.03
CA ILE A 239 -57.77 -22.47 58.63
C ILE A 239 -57.81 -23.83 59.35
N THR A 240 -56.65 -24.45 59.54
CA THR A 240 -56.54 -25.77 60.22
C THR A 240 -56.85 -25.70 61.68
N LEU A 241 -56.60 -24.57 62.37
CA LEU A 241 -56.94 -24.36 63.71
C LEU A 241 -58.49 -24.24 63.91
N ILE A 242 -59.15 -23.78 62.86
CA ILE A 242 -60.64 -23.63 62.87
C ILE A 242 -61.33 -24.93 62.44
N GLN A 243 -60.72 -25.61 61.42
CA GLN A 243 -61.32 -26.80 60.81
C GLN A 243 -60.23 -27.83 60.44
N PRO A 244 -60.09 -28.96 61.17
CA PRO A 244 -59.05 -29.97 60.94
C PRO A 244 -59.28 -30.66 59.61
N ARG A 245 -58.30 -30.45 58.64
CA ARG A 245 -58.40 -30.95 57.28
C ARG A 245 -57.49 -32.19 56.99
N GLY A 246 -57.02 -32.88 58.00
CA GLY A 246 -56.30 -34.14 57.88
C GLY A 246 -55.01 -34.02 57.00
N ILE A 247 -54.73 -35.04 56.15
CA ILE A 247 -53.51 -35.19 55.38
C ILE A 247 -53.30 -34.11 54.27
N TYR A 248 -54.39 -33.41 53.89
CA TYR A 248 -54.29 -32.33 52.85
C TYR A 248 -53.44 -31.13 53.27
N ILE A 249 -53.29 -30.93 54.60
CA ILE A 249 -52.43 -29.88 55.13
C ILE A 249 -50.95 -30.10 54.72
N LEU A 250 -50.50 -31.34 54.85
CA LEU A 250 -49.15 -31.71 54.51
C LEU A 250 -48.86 -31.44 53.02
N ALA A 251 -49.81 -31.71 52.12
CA ALA A 251 -49.70 -31.45 50.72
C ALA A 251 -49.58 -29.94 50.39
N THR A 252 -50.46 -29.12 51.00
CA THR A 252 -50.45 -27.65 50.73
C THR A 252 -49.21 -26.96 51.30
N VAL A 253 -48.82 -27.30 52.52
CA VAL A 253 -47.61 -26.78 53.17
C VAL A 253 -46.35 -27.26 52.42
N GLY A 254 -46.33 -28.54 52.05
CA GLY A 254 -45.23 -29.10 51.23
C GLY A 254 -45.07 -28.39 49.89
N MET A 255 -46.13 -28.14 49.13
CA MET A 255 -46.12 -27.36 47.91
C MET A 255 -45.60 -25.94 48.14
N SER A 256 -46.04 -25.26 49.16
CA SER A 256 -45.61 -23.88 49.47
C SER A 256 -44.14 -23.81 49.84
N ILE A 257 -43.62 -24.75 50.62
CA ILE A 257 -42.18 -24.86 50.95
C ILE A 257 -41.36 -25.14 49.70
N THR A 258 -41.81 -26.08 48.88
CA THR A 258 -41.15 -26.42 47.64
C THR A 258 -41.06 -25.21 46.70
N THR A 259 -42.15 -24.48 46.49
CA THR A 259 -42.21 -23.25 45.71
C THR A 259 -41.25 -22.19 46.26
N MET A 260 -41.21 -22.01 47.60
CA MET A 260 -40.28 -21.09 48.25
C MET A 260 -38.81 -21.46 47.99
N ILE A 261 -38.44 -22.74 48.08
CA ILE A 261 -37.10 -23.22 47.81
C ILE A 261 -36.70 -22.97 46.36
N PHE A 262 -37.58 -23.26 45.38
CA PHE A 262 -37.34 -22.98 43.99
C PHE A 262 -37.19 -21.49 43.70
N SER A 263 -38.00 -20.66 44.30
CA SER A 263 -37.95 -19.19 44.17
C SER A 263 -36.59 -18.64 44.68
N ILE A 264 -36.16 -19.09 45.86
CA ILE A 264 -34.88 -18.69 46.44
C ILE A 264 -33.69 -19.16 45.56
N ARG A 265 -33.71 -20.42 45.10
CA ARG A 265 -32.67 -20.93 44.19
C ARG A 265 -32.66 -20.16 42.89
N GLY A 266 -33.82 -19.88 42.30
CA GLY A 266 -33.97 -19.07 41.07
C GLY A 266 -33.37 -17.68 41.26
N PHE A 267 -33.67 -17.02 42.38
CA PHE A 267 -33.13 -15.70 42.70
C PHE A 267 -31.57 -15.70 42.72
N PHE A 268 -30.97 -16.61 43.46
CA PHE A 268 -29.51 -16.69 43.53
C PHE A 268 -28.89 -17.06 42.19
N LYS A 269 -29.50 -17.96 41.42
CA LYS A 269 -29.06 -18.33 40.07
C LYS A 269 -29.09 -17.13 39.13
N ASN A 270 -30.20 -16.38 39.10
CA ASN A 270 -30.36 -15.21 38.26
C ASN A 270 -29.40 -14.08 38.65
N ARG A 271 -29.16 -13.88 39.92
CA ARG A 271 -28.18 -12.89 40.41
C ARG A 271 -26.75 -13.27 40.05
N LYS A 272 -26.38 -14.57 40.13
CA LYS A 272 -25.08 -15.08 39.68
C LYS A 272 -24.90 -14.90 38.17
N LYS A 273 -25.97 -15.24 37.41
CA LYS A 273 -25.96 -15.05 35.94
C LYS A 273 -25.78 -13.57 35.58
N TYR A 274 -26.56 -12.68 36.17
CA TYR A 274 -26.44 -11.23 35.94
C TYR A 274 -25.01 -10.72 36.20
N LYS A 275 -24.37 -11.16 37.28
CA LYS A 275 -23.00 -10.77 37.58
C LYS A 275 -22.01 -11.31 36.52
N ALA A 276 -22.20 -12.53 36.04
CA ALA A 276 -21.40 -13.15 35.01
C ALA A 276 -21.57 -12.42 33.67
N ASP A 277 -22.81 -12.19 33.25
CA ASP A 277 -23.14 -11.49 31.99
C ASP A 277 -22.60 -10.04 32.01
N LYS A 278 -22.70 -9.36 33.18
CA LYS A 278 -22.13 -8.02 33.34
C LYS A 278 -20.59 -8.01 33.21
N LYS A 279 -19.93 -8.98 33.81
CA LYS A 279 -18.47 -9.13 33.70
C LYS A 279 -18.07 -9.45 32.29
N GLU A 280 -18.70 -10.43 31.65
CA GLU A 280 -18.42 -10.81 30.24
C GLU A 280 -18.63 -9.62 29.31
N ARG A 281 -19.68 -8.82 29.47
CA ARG A 281 -19.88 -7.59 28.68
C ARG A 281 -18.72 -6.62 28.83
N ILE A 282 -18.21 -6.41 30.04
CA ILE A 282 -17.10 -5.53 30.33
C ILE A 282 -15.82 -6.07 29.66
N ASP A 283 -15.55 -7.37 29.82
CA ASP A 283 -14.38 -8.02 29.26
C ASP A 283 -14.38 -7.98 27.73
N LEU A 284 -15.50 -8.25 27.08
CA LEU A 284 -15.70 -8.15 25.65
C LEU A 284 -15.51 -6.71 25.13
N TYR A 285 -16.04 -5.73 25.88
CA TYR A 285 -15.87 -4.33 25.49
C TYR A 285 -14.42 -3.86 25.63
N HIS A 286 -13.69 -4.31 26.65
CA HIS A 286 -12.26 -4.06 26.78
C HIS A 286 -11.46 -4.69 25.65
N LEU A 287 -11.81 -5.90 25.21
CA LEU A 287 -11.18 -6.54 24.05
C LEU A 287 -11.43 -5.71 22.79
N TYR A 288 -12.67 -5.29 22.55
CA TYR A 288 -13.02 -4.42 21.43
C TYR A 288 -12.24 -3.10 21.44
N LEU A 289 -12.11 -2.45 22.59
CA LEU A 289 -11.32 -1.22 22.70
C LEU A 289 -9.82 -1.45 22.44
N LYS A 290 -9.31 -2.62 22.88
CA LYS A 290 -7.92 -2.98 22.59
C LYS A 290 -7.67 -3.18 21.08
N ASP A 291 -8.59 -3.84 20.39
CA ASP A 291 -8.52 -4.03 18.95
C ASP A 291 -8.57 -2.67 18.22
N LYS A 292 -9.47 -1.77 18.66
CA LYS A 292 -9.55 -0.41 18.11
C LYS A 292 -8.31 0.43 18.40
N ALA A 293 -7.69 0.26 19.55
CA ALA A 293 -6.40 0.91 19.87
C ALA A 293 -5.26 0.41 18.97
N MET A 294 -5.20 -0.89 18.68
CA MET A 294 -4.22 -1.44 17.73
C MET A 294 -4.45 -0.91 16.31
N GLU A 295 -5.70 -0.84 15.85
CA GLU A 295 -6.06 -0.24 14.57
C GLU A 295 -5.62 1.23 14.49
N LEU A 296 -5.88 2.02 15.53
CA LEU A 296 -5.46 3.42 15.62
C LEU A 296 -3.92 3.56 15.55
N THR A 297 -3.20 2.71 16.27
CA THR A 297 -1.72 2.73 16.26
C THR A 297 -1.16 2.40 14.86
N ARG A 298 -1.82 1.49 14.13
CA ARG A 298 -1.45 1.19 12.75
C ARG A 298 -1.64 2.41 11.85
N LEU A 299 -2.82 3.04 11.89
CA LEU A 299 -3.13 4.23 11.09
C LEU A 299 -2.23 5.41 11.44
N GLU A 300 -1.91 5.60 12.73
CA GLU A 300 -0.95 6.62 13.16
C GLU A 300 0.45 6.38 12.57
N ARG A 301 0.88 5.12 12.51
CA ARG A 301 2.17 4.78 11.90
C ARG A 301 2.16 5.08 10.40
N GLU A 302 1.14 4.64 9.68
CA GLU A 302 0.98 4.92 8.24
C GLU A 302 0.97 6.43 7.97
N GLN A 303 0.29 7.22 8.79
CA GLN A 303 0.27 8.67 8.67
C GLN A 303 1.65 9.30 8.92
N LYS A 304 2.37 8.85 9.96
CA LYS A 304 3.73 9.31 10.26
C LYS A 304 4.71 8.97 9.14
N GLU A 305 4.63 7.77 8.57
CA GLU A 305 5.47 7.36 7.44
C GLU A 305 5.20 8.24 6.21
N GLY A 306 3.93 8.52 5.91
CA GLY A 306 3.54 9.44 4.84
C GLY A 306 4.06 10.87 5.09
N MET A 307 3.91 11.37 6.31
CA MET A 307 4.41 12.71 6.67
C MET A 307 5.94 12.78 6.58
N ASN A 308 6.66 11.79 7.07
CA ASN A 308 8.13 11.73 6.98
C ASN A 308 8.61 11.66 5.53
N TYR A 309 7.86 10.97 4.66
CA TYR A 309 8.17 10.97 3.25
C TYR A 309 8.06 12.38 2.64
N HIS A 310 6.98 13.11 2.94
CA HIS A 310 6.75 14.46 2.40
C HIS A 310 7.58 15.54 3.08
N PHE A 311 7.86 15.37 4.36
CA PHE A 311 8.60 16.31 5.20
C PHE A 311 9.72 15.59 5.93
N PRO A 312 10.76 15.15 5.18
CA PRO A 312 11.88 14.43 5.77
C PRO A 312 12.63 15.30 6.78
N THR A 313 13.26 14.66 7.75
CA THR A 313 14.13 15.32 8.71
C THR A 313 15.36 15.92 8.05
N VAL A 314 16.07 16.83 8.74
CA VAL A 314 17.29 17.44 8.20
C VAL A 314 18.34 16.39 7.84
N LEU A 315 18.47 15.32 8.63
CA LEU A 315 19.40 14.21 8.34
C LEU A 315 18.99 13.46 7.07
N GLU A 316 17.71 13.12 6.93
CA GLU A 316 17.20 12.45 5.72
C GLU A 316 17.31 13.35 4.48
N LEU A 317 17.14 14.67 4.62
CA LEU A 317 17.38 15.63 3.54
C LEU A 317 18.86 15.64 3.14
N THR A 318 19.77 15.59 4.10
CA THR A 318 21.22 15.53 3.83
C THR A 318 21.54 14.25 3.06
N ASP A 319 21.02 13.10 3.51
CA ASP A 319 21.20 11.82 2.82
C ASP A 319 20.63 11.83 1.39
N LEU A 320 19.45 12.47 1.19
CA LEU A 320 18.87 12.62 -0.16
C LEU A 320 19.77 13.46 -1.08
N VAL A 321 20.36 14.54 -0.56
CA VAL A 321 21.26 15.41 -1.33
C VAL A 321 22.60 14.69 -1.60
N GLU A 322 23.20 14.05 -0.62
CA GLU A 322 24.46 13.33 -0.77
C GLU A 322 24.34 12.12 -1.72
N SER A 323 23.18 11.45 -1.71
CA SER A 323 22.88 10.34 -2.63
C SER A 323 22.38 10.76 -4.01
N TYR A 324 22.29 12.07 -4.28
CA TYR A 324 21.74 12.61 -5.52
C TYR A 324 20.36 12.02 -5.87
N ASN A 325 19.53 11.79 -4.85
CA ASN A 325 18.24 11.17 -5.04
C ASN A 325 17.29 12.10 -5.81
N HIS A 326 16.62 11.57 -6.84
CA HIS A 326 15.66 12.34 -7.66
C HIS A 326 14.56 13.05 -6.85
N ARG A 327 14.27 12.58 -5.65
CA ARG A 327 13.28 13.16 -4.73
C ARG A 327 13.58 14.62 -4.35
N ILE A 328 14.83 15.08 -4.43
CA ILE A 328 15.16 16.50 -4.21
C ILE A 328 14.44 17.42 -5.20
N TYR A 329 14.01 16.89 -6.34
CA TYR A 329 13.31 17.64 -7.40
C TYR A 329 11.80 17.41 -7.44
N GLU A 330 11.23 16.61 -6.56
CA GLU A 330 9.79 16.34 -6.53
C GLU A 330 8.96 17.57 -6.20
N LYS A 331 9.46 18.44 -5.31
CA LYS A 331 8.76 19.65 -4.89
C LYS A 331 9.23 20.86 -5.65
N THR A 332 8.30 21.71 -6.05
CA THR A 332 8.58 23.01 -6.65
C THR A 332 7.82 24.10 -5.91
N PRO A 333 8.26 25.36 -5.99
CA PRO A 333 7.55 26.49 -5.37
C PRO A 333 6.09 26.68 -5.84
N LEU A 334 5.71 26.01 -6.94
CA LEU A 334 4.34 26.04 -7.46
C LEU A 334 3.41 24.99 -6.80
N HIS A 335 3.93 24.11 -5.97
CA HIS A 335 3.12 23.16 -5.22
C HIS A 335 2.59 23.84 -3.95
N PHE A 336 1.28 23.72 -3.71
CA PHE A 336 0.59 24.37 -2.57
C PHE A 336 1.02 23.86 -1.19
N ASP A 337 1.71 22.74 -1.14
CA ASP A 337 2.19 22.08 0.08
C ASP A 337 3.70 22.26 0.29
N PHE A 338 4.23 23.32 -0.28
CA PHE A 338 5.62 23.72 -0.11
C PHE A 338 5.76 24.61 1.13
#